data_5369e8911ffc3044954247bed29bec85
#
_entry.id   5369e8911ffc3044954247bed29bec85
#
_cell.length_a   1.000
_cell.length_b   1.000
_cell.length_c   1.000
_cell.angle_alpha   90.00
_cell.angle_beta   90.00
_cell.angle_gamma   90.00
#
_symmetry.space_group_name_H-M   'P 1'
#
loop_
_entity.id
_entity.type
_entity.pdbx_description
1 polymer ?
#
loop_
_entity_poly.entity_id
_entity_poly.type
_entity_poly.pdbx_seq_one_letter_code
_entity_poly.pdbx_strand_id
1 'polypeptide(L)'
;MNQTIEKEFHVAMQWFYAIRAQVGNNKLAVIKDCEEQCPTAWALLLHYLNPFSVFHLRSKSLANDIQPAGEPYTSAQQLITDIMSMPAMTNQKIAQIKATLNTIHNEDVRNFAAQYLIKTVRIGVAAETVNKAIGRDVIPLFGCMLANKYFDHAKAVVGKTVAVTEKLDGIRALAFVTQWPYHADIHIYSRQGKRILGLIEVEQAIREAVVPLFEAGVLKENVVFDGELLVTNRNGIPSKEQYKRTTKIVSSDNLLHKTGITYNVFDVLTKSDFSVGESEATYLERRKALETIFTSSNSPSVRVVPVEQILSFTDETSAHKAIIELVTKARQDGKEGIMLNICDAPYVCKRTNNLLKVKVFQDCDLQIVGFQQGTGKFADTLGALLVDYKGNVVGVGSGMSDEQRQEFWNHQDTHMGRVVTVQYFEETNDADGNKSIRFPVFKELREEGKEVSYN
;
A
#
# COMPACT_ATOMS: atom_id res chain seq x y z
N MET A 1 -43.80 -3.15 -3.85
CA MET A 1 -42.98 -3.61 -2.74
C MET A 1 -41.46 -3.56 -2.97
N ASN A 2 -40.96 -3.04 -4.11
CA ASN A 2 -39.50 -2.99 -4.42
C ASN A 2 -38.80 -1.69 -4.03
N GLN A 3 -39.36 -0.92 -3.08
CA GLN A 3 -38.81 0.39 -2.70
C GLN A 3 -37.70 0.33 -1.63
N THR A 4 -37.37 -0.83 -1.08
CA THR A 4 -36.52 -0.92 0.09
C THR A 4 -35.06 -0.70 -0.28
N ILE A 5 -34.52 -1.39 -1.28
CA ILE A 5 -33.08 -1.29 -1.66
C ILE A 5 -32.77 0.10 -2.27
N GLU A 6 -33.67 0.64 -3.10
CA GLU A 6 -33.52 1.98 -3.66
C GLU A 6 -33.51 3.03 -2.56
N LYS A 7 -34.42 2.93 -1.57
CA LYS A 7 -34.48 3.82 -0.42
C LYS A 7 -33.21 3.74 0.43
N GLU A 8 -32.71 2.53 0.68
CA GLU A 8 -31.49 2.32 1.47
C GLU A 8 -30.27 2.98 0.81
N PHE A 9 -30.07 2.77 -0.51
CA PHE A 9 -28.99 3.42 -1.23
C PHE A 9 -29.21 4.93 -1.39
N HIS A 10 -30.44 5.40 -1.53
CA HIS A 10 -30.74 6.82 -1.60
C HIS A 10 -30.35 7.54 -0.30
N VAL A 11 -30.74 7.00 0.83
CA VAL A 11 -30.39 7.57 2.13
C VAL A 11 -28.87 7.50 2.38
N ALA A 12 -28.22 6.39 2.03
CA ALA A 12 -26.76 6.29 2.11
C ALA A 12 -26.07 7.33 1.23
N MET A 13 -26.54 7.54 0.00
CA MET A 13 -26.03 8.55 -0.92
C MET A 13 -26.09 9.95 -0.31
N GLN A 14 -27.23 10.32 0.28
CA GLN A 14 -27.42 11.62 0.92
C GLN A 14 -26.41 11.84 2.06
N TRP A 15 -26.24 10.87 2.95
CA TRP A 15 -25.28 10.97 4.05
C TRP A 15 -23.83 10.98 3.58
N PHE A 16 -23.47 10.17 2.59
CA PHE A 16 -22.09 10.15 2.03
C PHE A 16 -21.74 11.50 1.40
N TYR A 17 -22.68 12.12 0.70
CA TYR A 17 -22.48 13.45 0.12
C TYR A 17 -22.48 14.56 1.18
N ALA A 18 -23.32 14.45 2.22
CA ALA A 18 -23.30 15.37 3.36
C ALA A 18 -21.93 15.34 4.08
N ILE A 19 -21.41 14.15 4.37
CA ILE A 19 -20.07 13.97 4.97
C ILE A 19 -18.99 14.56 4.07
N ARG A 20 -19.06 14.28 2.75
CA ARG A 20 -18.09 14.78 1.78
C ARG A 20 -18.06 16.31 1.70
N ALA A 21 -19.19 16.94 1.80
CA ALA A 21 -19.34 18.39 1.69
C ALA A 21 -18.72 19.17 2.88
N GLN A 22 -18.49 18.51 4.01
CA GLN A 22 -17.97 19.15 5.21
C GLN A 22 -16.44 19.08 5.34
N VAL A 23 -15.89 19.99 6.15
CA VAL A 23 -14.47 20.04 6.51
C VAL A 23 -14.29 20.19 8.02
N GLY A 24 -13.13 19.75 8.53
CA GLY A 24 -12.77 19.94 9.94
C GLY A 24 -13.80 19.35 10.94
N ASN A 25 -14.09 20.09 11.97
CA ASN A 25 -15.01 19.64 13.05
C ASN A 25 -16.45 19.45 12.59
N ASN A 26 -16.91 20.19 11.57
CA ASN A 26 -18.26 20.02 11.02
C ASN A 26 -18.40 18.62 10.39
N LYS A 27 -17.35 18.09 9.76
CA LYS A 27 -17.35 16.73 9.24
C LYS A 27 -17.52 15.68 10.35
N LEU A 28 -16.84 15.88 11.49
CA LEU A 28 -16.97 14.97 12.63
C LEU A 28 -18.40 14.99 13.21
N ALA A 29 -19.04 16.17 13.25
CA ALA A 29 -20.42 16.30 13.71
C ALA A 29 -21.39 15.53 12.77
N VAL A 30 -21.29 15.71 11.46
CA VAL A 30 -22.16 15.01 10.49
C VAL A 30 -21.95 13.48 10.55
N ILE A 31 -20.74 12.99 10.83
CA ILE A 31 -20.50 11.56 11.03
C ILE A 31 -21.24 11.04 12.27
N LYS A 32 -21.22 11.77 13.41
CA LYS A 32 -21.99 11.42 14.61
C LYS A 32 -23.49 11.42 14.35
N ASP A 33 -23.97 12.47 13.68
CA ASP A 33 -25.39 12.56 13.30
C ASP A 33 -25.83 11.37 12.44
N CYS A 34 -24.96 10.89 11.54
CA CYS A 34 -25.21 9.70 10.71
C CYS A 34 -25.36 8.43 11.58
N GLU A 35 -24.48 8.23 12.58
CA GLU A 35 -24.57 7.11 13.52
C GLU A 35 -25.90 7.15 14.30
N GLU A 36 -26.25 8.34 14.84
CA GLU A 36 -27.40 8.50 15.72
C GLU A 36 -28.75 8.46 14.98
N GLN A 37 -28.81 9.06 13.78
CA GLN A 37 -30.08 9.33 13.11
C GLN A 37 -30.40 8.34 11.99
N CYS A 38 -29.39 7.64 11.43
CA CYS A 38 -29.60 6.78 10.28
C CYS A 38 -28.85 5.46 10.31
N PRO A 39 -29.34 4.43 11.03
CA PRO A 39 -28.68 3.13 11.15
C PRO A 39 -28.38 2.48 9.79
N THR A 40 -29.23 2.68 8.77
CA THR A 40 -29.02 2.13 7.43
C THR A 40 -27.80 2.74 6.75
N ALA A 41 -27.73 4.08 6.69
CA ALA A 41 -26.58 4.77 6.08
C ALA A 41 -25.30 4.49 6.87
N TRP A 42 -25.40 4.43 8.19
CA TRP A 42 -24.30 4.10 9.07
C TRP A 42 -23.75 2.71 8.80
N ALA A 43 -24.59 1.67 8.74
CA ALA A 43 -24.14 0.30 8.41
C ALA A 43 -23.45 0.25 7.03
N LEU A 44 -23.99 0.93 6.03
CA LEU A 44 -23.39 1.03 4.70
C LEU A 44 -22.05 1.78 4.73
N LEU A 45 -21.92 2.84 5.54
CA LEU A 45 -20.67 3.57 5.71
C LEU A 45 -19.59 2.67 6.36
N LEU A 46 -19.94 1.94 7.40
CA LEU A 46 -19.03 1.00 8.05
C LEU A 46 -18.54 -0.08 7.08
N HIS A 47 -19.44 -0.73 6.35
CA HIS A 47 -19.05 -1.73 5.34
C HIS A 47 -18.21 -1.14 4.22
N TYR A 48 -18.52 0.08 3.78
CA TYR A 48 -17.77 0.73 2.71
C TYR A 48 -16.33 1.02 3.12
N LEU A 49 -16.11 1.55 4.31
CA LEU A 49 -14.80 1.96 4.82
C LEU A 49 -14.04 0.81 5.48
N ASN A 50 -14.72 -0.29 5.86
CA ASN A 50 -14.04 -1.44 6.44
C ASN A 50 -13.12 -2.10 5.39
N PRO A 51 -11.78 -2.14 5.65
CA PRO A 51 -10.81 -2.71 4.72
C PRO A 51 -10.99 -4.23 4.53
N PHE A 52 -11.61 -4.92 5.48
CA PHE A 52 -11.89 -6.35 5.40
C PHE A 52 -13.21 -6.67 4.65
N SER A 53 -14.03 -5.67 4.35
CA SER A 53 -15.23 -5.82 3.53
C SER A 53 -14.87 -5.84 2.05
N VAL A 54 -14.56 -7.01 1.50
CA VAL A 54 -14.19 -7.19 0.09
C VAL A 54 -15.43 -7.55 -0.73
N PHE A 55 -15.73 -6.75 -1.76
CA PHE A 55 -16.91 -6.95 -2.60
C PHE A 55 -16.63 -7.75 -3.88
N HIS A 56 -15.38 -8.07 -4.21
CA HIS A 56 -14.96 -8.86 -5.39
C HIS A 56 -15.53 -8.39 -6.74
N LEU A 57 -16.10 -7.18 -6.81
CA LEU A 57 -16.72 -6.61 -7.99
C LEU A 57 -15.84 -5.48 -8.56
N ARG A 58 -15.77 -5.36 -9.87
CA ARG A 58 -14.98 -4.35 -10.59
C ARG A 58 -15.84 -3.64 -11.64
N SER A 59 -15.39 -2.47 -12.09
CA SER A 59 -16.08 -1.71 -13.14
C SER A 59 -16.33 -2.57 -14.39
N LYS A 60 -15.35 -3.33 -14.85
CA LYS A 60 -15.50 -4.24 -15.98
C LYS A 60 -16.51 -5.38 -15.76
N SER A 61 -16.76 -5.76 -14.51
CA SER A 61 -17.77 -6.79 -14.18
C SER A 61 -19.19 -6.26 -14.38
N LEU A 62 -19.41 -4.97 -14.13
CA LEU A 62 -20.70 -4.32 -14.38
C LEU A 62 -20.87 -3.91 -15.85
N ALA A 63 -19.77 -3.61 -16.56
CA ALA A 63 -19.77 -3.18 -17.95
C ALA A 63 -19.74 -4.32 -18.99
N ASN A 64 -19.60 -5.59 -18.55
CA ASN A 64 -19.55 -6.74 -19.45
C ASN A 64 -20.93 -7.10 -20.03
N ASP A 65 -20.97 -8.01 -21.01
CA ASP A 65 -22.19 -8.43 -21.72
C ASP A 65 -23.06 -9.45 -20.96
N ILE A 66 -22.76 -9.76 -19.69
CA ILE A 66 -23.58 -10.64 -18.86
C ILE A 66 -24.95 -9.98 -18.67
N GLN A 67 -26.00 -10.66 -19.15
CA GLN A 67 -27.35 -10.17 -19.03
C GLN A 67 -27.86 -10.26 -17.60
N PRO A 68 -28.65 -9.27 -17.13
CA PRO A 68 -29.31 -9.30 -15.83
C PRO A 68 -30.19 -10.55 -15.70
N ALA A 69 -30.02 -11.33 -14.63
CA ALA A 69 -30.80 -12.55 -14.39
C ALA A 69 -30.80 -12.89 -12.88
N GLY A 70 -31.76 -13.70 -12.45
CA GLY A 70 -31.92 -14.13 -11.06
C GLY A 70 -32.82 -13.17 -10.27
N GLU A 71 -33.23 -13.60 -9.07
CA GLU A 71 -34.07 -12.82 -8.17
C GLU A 71 -33.28 -11.62 -7.62
N PRO A 72 -33.77 -10.37 -7.84
CA PRO A 72 -33.13 -9.19 -7.31
C PRO A 72 -33.12 -9.17 -5.77
N TYR A 73 -32.06 -8.62 -5.19
CA TYR A 73 -32.05 -8.32 -3.75
C TYR A 73 -33.04 -7.20 -3.43
N THR A 74 -33.72 -7.36 -2.29
CA THR A 74 -34.68 -6.37 -1.79
C THR A 74 -34.05 -5.42 -0.74
N SER A 75 -32.87 -5.75 -0.20
CA SER A 75 -32.13 -4.96 0.78
C SER A 75 -30.66 -4.83 0.39
N ALA A 76 -30.10 -3.63 0.56
CA ALA A 76 -28.68 -3.36 0.38
C ALA A 76 -27.82 -4.15 1.39
N GLN A 77 -28.28 -4.26 2.65
CA GLN A 77 -27.56 -5.03 3.67
C GLN A 77 -27.45 -6.51 3.28
N GLN A 78 -28.54 -7.12 2.79
CA GLN A 78 -28.52 -8.51 2.33
C GLN A 78 -27.59 -8.70 1.15
N LEU A 79 -27.64 -7.81 0.15
CA LEU A 79 -26.75 -7.82 -1.01
C LEU A 79 -25.27 -7.76 -0.57
N ILE A 80 -24.92 -6.85 0.32
CA ILE A 80 -23.55 -6.65 0.78
C ILE A 80 -23.05 -7.86 1.57
N THR A 81 -23.87 -8.37 2.50
CA THR A 81 -23.53 -9.56 3.31
C THR A 81 -23.26 -10.76 2.42
N ASP A 82 -24.10 -10.98 1.43
CA ASP A 82 -23.94 -12.11 0.49
C ASP A 82 -22.68 -11.95 -0.37
N ILE A 83 -22.43 -10.77 -0.93
CA ILE A 83 -21.19 -10.47 -1.69
C ILE A 83 -19.94 -10.70 -0.84
N MET A 84 -19.94 -10.27 0.42
CA MET A 84 -18.81 -10.41 1.33
C MET A 84 -18.54 -11.87 1.73
N SER A 85 -19.55 -12.71 1.74
CA SER A 85 -19.41 -14.14 2.07
C SER A 85 -18.77 -14.96 0.95
N MET A 86 -18.69 -14.40 -0.27
CA MET A 86 -18.20 -15.13 -1.44
C MET A 86 -16.68 -15.07 -1.55
N PRO A 87 -16.00 -16.19 -1.87
CA PRO A 87 -14.56 -16.20 -2.12
C PRO A 87 -14.19 -15.51 -3.45
N ALA A 88 -15.09 -15.52 -4.42
CA ALA A 88 -14.91 -14.88 -5.73
C ALA A 88 -16.26 -14.56 -6.38
N MET A 89 -16.28 -13.59 -7.26
CA MET A 89 -17.49 -13.19 -8.00
C MET A 89 -17.73 -14.12 -9.20
N THR A 90 -18.90 -14.75 -9.27
CA THR A 90 -19.33 -15.61 -10.39
C THR A 90 -20.15 -14.83 -11.42
N ASN A 91 -20.23 -15.31 -12.66
CA ASN A 91 -21.09 -14.71 -13.69
C ASN A 91 -22.58 -14.70 -13.29
N GLN A 92 -23.04 -15.75 -12.62
CA GLN A 92 -24.41 -15.82 -12.10
C GLN A 92 -24.67 -14.73 -11.06
N LYS A 93 -23.72 -14.49 -10.16
CA LYS A 93 -23.83 -13.44 -9.15
C LYS A 93 -23.78 -12.03 -9.78
N ILE A 94 -22.93 -11.83 -10.79
CA ILE A 94 -22.89 -10.57 -11.56
C ILE A 94 -24.25 -10.32 -12.24
N ALA A 95 -24.85 -11.36 -12.84
CA ALA A 95 -26.19 -11.25 -13.45
C ALA A 95 -27.25 -10.84 -12.41
N GLN A 96 -27.24 -11.43 -11.22
CA GLN A 96 -28.14 -11.10 -10.13
C GLN A 96 -27.95 -9.67 -9.61
N ILE A 97 -26.69 -9.23 -9.47
CA ILE A 97 -26.38 -7.84 -9.08
C ILE A 97 -26.91 -6.84 -10.14
N LYS A 98 -26.70 -7.14 -11.43
CA LYS A 98 -27.24 -6.32 -12.51
C LYS A 98 -28.77 -6.27 -12.50
N ALA A 99 -29.44 -7.42 -12.26
CA ALA A 99 -30.88 -7.46 -12.10
C ALA A 99 -31.33 -6.59 -10.92
N THR A 100 -30.60 -6.62 -9.81
CA THR A 100 -30.87 -5.76 -8.64
C THR A 100 -30.70 -4.28 -8.95
N LEU A 101 -29.61 -3.89 -9.60
CA LEU A 101 -29.38 -2.48 -10.00
C LEU A 101 -30.48 -1.98 -10.93
N ASN A 102 -31.04 -2.83 -11.80
CA ASN A 102 -32.14 -2.45 -12.69
C ASN A 102 -33.47 -2.24 -11.96
N THR A 103 -33.62 -2.70 -10.71
CA THR A 103 -34.83 -2.38 -9.88
C THR A 103 -34.76 -0.99 -9.27
N ILE A 104 -33.60 -0.31 -9.33
CA ILE A 104 -33.42 1.05 -8.85
C ILE A 104 -33.79 2.02 -9.98
N HIS A 105 -34.92 2.67 -9.85
CA HIS A 105 -35.47 3.53 -10.90
C HIS A 105 -34.78 4.91 -10.98
N ASN A 106 -34.42 5.48 -9.82
CA ASN A 106 -33.69 6.74 -9.79
C ASN A 106 -32.26 6.51 -10.29
N GLU A 107 -31.91 7.20 -11.37
CA GLU A 107 -30.59 7.04 -12.05
C GLU A 107 -29.41 7.41 -11.15
N ASP A 108 -29.50 8.50 -10.38
CA ASP A 108 -28.43 8.93 -9.47
C ASP A 108 -28.20 7.90 -8.36
N VAL A 109 -29.28 7.35 -7.82
CA VAL A 109 -29.22 6.29 -6.79
C VAL A 109 -28.64 5.01 -7.37
N ARG A 110 -29.04 4.62 -8.58
CA ARG A 110 -28.50 3.44 -9.27
C ARG A 110 -27.01 3.60 -9.56
N ASN A 111 -26.59 4.77 -10.03
CA ASN A 111 -25.18 5.09 -10.26
C ASN A 111 -24.36 5.07 -8.96
N PHE A 112 -24.91 5.63 -7.88
CA PHE A 112 -24.30 5.56 -6.56
C PHE A 112 -24.18 4.11 -6.08
N ALA A 113 -25.22 3.30 -6.17
CA ALA A 113 -25.20 1.88 -5.79
C ALA A 113 -24.14 1.10 -6.59
N ALA A 114 -24.05 1.32 -7.90
CA ALA A 114 -23.02 0.71 -8.73
C ALA A 114 -21.60 1.12 -8.29
N GLN A 115 -21.35 2.42 -8.04
CA GLN A 115 -20.07 2.93 -7.53
C GLN A 115 -19.77 2.41 -6.12
N TYR A 116 -20.77 2.29 -5.26
CA TYR A 116 -20.64 1.72 -3.93
C TYR A 116 -20.13 0.26 -4.02
N LEU A 117 -20.76 -0.56 -4.83
CA LEU A 117 -20.42 -1.98 -5.00
C LEU A 117 -19.04 -2.22 -5.60
N ILE A 118 -18.51 -1.30 -6.39
CA ILE A 118 -17.12 -1.35 -6.89
C ILE A 118 -16.12 -0.51 -6.07
N LYS A 119 -16.57 0.04 -4.93
CA LYS A 119 -15.78 0.86 -4.01
C LYS A 119 -15.08 2.08 -4.65
N THR A 120 -15.80 2.80 -5.52
CA THR A 120 -15.28 4.01 -6.20
C THR A 120 -15.95 5.30 -5.74
N VAL A 121 -16.90 5.25 -4.80
CA VAL A 121 -17.53 6.45 -4.23
C VAL A 121 -16.48 7.27 -3.46
N ARG A 122 -16.37 8.54 -3.78
CA ARG A 122 -15.48 9.47 -3.06
C ARG A 122 -16.23 10.08 -1.88
N ILE A 123 -16.06 9.56 -0.69
CA ILE A 123 -16.70 10.06 0.54
C ILE A 123 -15.90 11.22 1.17
N GLY A 124 -14.59 11.29 0.90
CA GLY A 124 -13.71 12.31 1.48
C GLY A 124 -13.43 12.12 2.98
N VAL A 125 -13.56 10.88 3.47
CA VAL A 125 -13.26 10.48 4.85
C VAL A 125 -12.64 9.09 4.85
N ALA A 126 -11.74 8.84 5.79
CA ALA A 126 -11.11 7.55 6.05
C ALA A 126 -11.62 6.95 7.37
N ALA A 127 -11.36 5.66 7.60
CA ALA A 127 -11.76 4.92 8.79
C ALA A 127 -11.31 5.62 10.09
N GLU A 128 -10.06 6.12 10.12
CA GLU A 128 -9.50 6.84 11.28
C GLU A 128 -10.33 8.08 11.64
N THR A 129 -10.83 8.79 10.62
CA THR A 129 -11.65 9.99 10.85
C THR A 129 -13.02 9.63 11.42
N VAL A 130 -13.60 8.50 10.98
CA VAL A 130 -14.86 7.99 11.53
C VAL A 130 -14.64 7.54 12.97
N ASN A 131 -13.63 6.74 13.25
CA ASN A 131 -13.30 6.30 14.62
C ASN A 131 -13.05 7.50 15.55
N LYS A 132 -12.31 8.51 15.07
CA LYS A 132 -12.10 9.76 15.82
C LYS A 132 -13.40 10.50 16.09
N ALA A 133 -14.30 10.57 15.11
CA ALA A 133 -15.60 11.25 15.28
C ALA A 133 -16.45 10.58 16.35
N ILE A 134 -16.46 9.25 16.39
CA ILE A 134 -17.27 8.44 17.31
C ILE A 134 -16.60 8.31 18.69
N GLY A 135 -15.28 8.49 18.77
CA GLY A 135 -14.51 8.32 20.01
C GLY A 135 -14.23 6.86 20.40
N ARG A 136 -14.44 5.93 19.48
CA ARG A 136 -14.14 4.49 19.61
C ARG A 136 -13.87 3.86 18.25
N ASP A 137 -13.22 2.69 18.24
CA ASP A 137 -12.89 1.97 17.00
C ASP A 137 -14.11 1.18 16.48
N VAL A 138 -14.93 1.84 15.65
CA VAL A 138 -16.09 1.23 14.98
C VAL A 138 -15.74 0.60 13.64
N ILE A 139 -14.63 1.03 13.02
CA ILE A 139 -14.08 0.47 11.79
C ILE A 139 -12.67 -0.04 12.11
N PRO A 140 -12.39 -1.33 11.89
CA PRO A 140 -11.03 -1.84 12.08
C PRO A 140 -10.07 -1.11 11.14
N LEU A 141 -8.93 -0.69 11.68
CA LEU A 141 -7.88 -0.07 10.87
C LEU A 141 -7.05 -1.15 10.19
N PHE A 142 -6.74 -0.94 8.93
CA PHE A 142 -5.80 -1.75 8.21
C PHE A 142 -4.55 -0.92 7.91
N GLY A 143 -3.54 -1.13 8.70
CA GLY A 143 -2.28 -0.44 8.56
C GLY A 143 -1.11 -1.37 8.81
N CYS A 144 0.06 -0.97 8.37
CA CYS A 144 1.31 -1.61 8.73
C CYS A 144 2.35 -0.55 9.07
N MET A 145 3.39 -0.95 9.76
CA MET A 145 4.50 -0.05 10.06
C MET A 145 5.17 0.42 8.78
N LEU A 146 5.34 1.74 8.64
CA LEU A 146 5.95 2.38 7.49
C LEU A 146 7.24 3.09 7.89
N ALA A 147 8.29 2.82 7.14
CA ALA A 147 9.59 3.42 7.36
C ALA A 147 9.64 4.90 6.96
N ASN A 148 10.23 5.74 7.80
CA ASN A 148 10.75 7.04 7.41
C ASN A 148 12.06 6.88 6.64
N LYS A 149 12.49 7.93 5.94
CA LYS A 149 13.80 7.97 5.30
C LYS A 149 14.87 8.27 6.36
N TYR A 150 15.95 7.50 6.38
CA TYR A 150 17.05 7.72 7.31
C TYR A 150 17.63 9.13 7.19
N PHE A 151 17.90 9.61 5.98
CA PHE A 151 18.52 10.93 5.77
C PHE A 151 17.68 12.11 6.27
N ASP A 152 16.36 11.94 6.37
CA ASP A 152 15.48 12.96 6.93
C ASP A 152 15.38 12.85 8.47
N HIS A 153 15.80 11.69 9.05
CA HIS A 153 15.61 11.33 10.46
C HIS A 153 16.84 10.67 11.10
N ALA A 154 18.06 11.05 10.68
CA ALA A 154 19.31 10.41 11.11
C ALA A 154 19.50 10.35 12.62
N LYS A 155 19.02 11.38 13.36
CA LYS A 155 19.07 11.42 14.83
C LYS A 155 18.31 10.31 15.52
N ALA A 156 17.37 9.64 14.83
CA ALA A 156 16.56 8.59 15.42
C ALA A 156 17.35 7.32 15.82
N VAL A 157 18.54 7.11 15.24
CA VAL A 157 19.40 5.97 15.57
C VAL A 157 20.45 6.28 16.64
N VAL A 158 20.62 7.55 17.03
CA VAL A 158 21.62 7.96 18.03
C VAL A 158 21.19 7.48 19.42
N GLY A 159 22.08 6.82 20.16
CA GLY A 159 21.78 6.21 21.45
C GLY A 159 20.94 4.95 21.36
N LYS A 160 20.77 4.39 20.17
CA LYS A 160 19.95 3.20 19.91
C LYS A 160 20.78 2.03 19.38
N THR A 161 20.28 0.83 19.65
CA THR A 161 20.71 -0.40 18.96
C THR A 161 19.76 -0.65 17.79
N VAL A 162 20.34 -0.94 16.64
CA VAL A 162 19.65 -1.04 15.35
C VAL A 162 19.97 -2.36 14.68
N ALA A 163 18.95 -3.09 14.28
CA ALA A 163 19.12 -4.30 13.45
C ALA A 163 18.99 -3.91 11.97
N VAL A 164 20.00 -4.27 11.19
CA VAL A 164 20.08 -4.01 9.75
C VAL A 164 19.55 -5.21 8.99
N THR A 165 18.61 -4.99 8.08
CA THR A 165 18.05 -6.00 7.19
C THR A 165 18.07 -5.54 5.75
N GLU A 166 18.00 -6.48 4.79
CA GLU A 166 17.85 -6.15 3.37
C GLU A 166 16.55 -5.40 3.12
N LYS A 167 16.61 -4.34 2.34
CA LYS A 167 15.41 -3.70 1.79
C LYS A 167 14.99 -4.43 0.52
N LEU A 168 13.87 -5.13 0.61
CA LEU A 168 13.28 -5.85 -0.51
C LEU A 168 12.47 -4.92 -1.41
N ASP A 169 12.50 -5.16 -2.72
CA ASP A 169 11.70 -4.45 -3.74
C ASP A 169 10.67 -5.42 -4.33
N GLY A 170 9.59 -5.64 -3.62
CA GLY A 170 8.54 -6.56 -3.99
C GLY A 170 7.14 -5.98 -3.76
N ILE A 171 6.22 -6.84 -3.37
CA ILE A 171 4.86 -6.45 -3.00
C ILE A 171 4.65 -6.73 -1.52
N ARG A 172 4.50 -5.66 -0.72
CA ARG A 172 4.18 -5.79 0.71
C ARG A 172 2.91 -6.58 0.91
N ALA A 173 2.98 -7.57 1.77
CA ALA A 173 1.84 -8.40 2.12
C ALA A 173 1.78 -8.68 3.62
N LEU A 174 0.55 -8.74 4.15
CA LEU A 174 0.25 -9.15 5.50
C LEU A 174 -0.52 -10.46 5.47
N ALA A 175 0.03 -11.50 6.12
CA ALA A 175 -0.60 -12.81 6.20
C ALA A 175 -1.26 -12.98 7.58
N PHE A 176 -2.59 -13.01 7.58
CA PHE A 176 -3.41 -13.24 8.77
C PHE A 176 -3.59 -14.73 8.97
N VAL A 177 -3.23 -15.21 10.14
CA VAL A 177 -3.40 -16.59 10.56
C VAL A 177 -4.52 -16.65 11.59
N THR A 178 -5.55 -17.43 11.30
CA THR A 178 -6.63 -17.72 12.26
C THR A 178 -6.60 -19.22 12.58
N GLN A 179 -6.39 -19.52 13.85
CA GLN A 179 -6.34 -20.88 14.35
C GLN A 179 -7.74 -21.51 14.43
N TRP A 180 -7.83 -22.78 14.03
CA TRP A 180 -8.94 -23.69 14.30
C TRP A 180 -8.38 -25.00 14.89
N PRO A 181 -9.18 -25.82 15.55
CA PRO A 181 -8.75 -27.15 15.94
C PRO A 181 -8.21 -27.92 14.73
N TYR A 182 -6.94 -28.33 14.77
CA TYR A 182 -6.24 -29.10 13.71
C TYR A 182 -6.09 -28.40 12.35
N HIS A 183 -6.29 -27.07 12.30
CA HIS A 183 -6.23 -26.31 11.06
C HIS A 183 -5.89 -24.84 11.31
N ALA A 184 -5.40 -24.15 10.29
CA ALA A 184 -5.26 -22.70 10.30
C ALA A 184 -5.68 -22.11 8.95
N ASP A 185 -6.54 -21.11 8.98
CA ASP A 185 -6.88 -20.30 7.81
C ASP A 185 -5.83 -19.20 7.61
N ILE A 186 -5.32 -19.10 6.39
CA ILE A 186 -4.34 -18.10 6.01
C ILE A 186 -4.97 -17.15 5.01
N HIS A 187 -5.00 -15.87 5.36
CA HIS A 187 -5.51 -14.83 4.49
C HIS A 187 -4.45 -13.78 4.23
N ILE A 188 -4.02 -13.63 2.97
CA ILE A 188 -2.98 -12.69 2.59
C ILE A 188 -3.59 -11.42 2.00
N TYR A 189 -3.15 -10.28 2.48
CA TYR A 189 -3.62 -8.95 2.07
C TYR A 189 -2.46 -8.08 1.61
N SER A 190 -2.72 -7.22 0.63
CA SER A 190 -1.79 -6.16 0.27
C SER A 190 -1.70 -5.11 1.38
N ARG A 191 -0.72 -4.22 1.29
CA ARG A 191 -0.54 -3.09 2.20
C ARG A 191 -1.80 -2.22 2.39
N GLN A 192 -2.70 -2.19 1.42
CA GLN A 192 -3.96 -1.43 1.48
C GLN A 192 -5.16 -2.27 1.91
N GLY A 193 -4.96 -3.49 2.40
CA GLY A 193 -6.04 -4.36 2.82
C GLY A 193 -6.75 -5.09 1.67
N LYS A 194 -6.24 -5.02 0.44
CA LYS A 194 -6.80 -5.81 -0.67
C LYS A 194 -6.32 -7.25 -0.56
N ARG A 195 -7.25 -8.20 -0.51
CA ARG A 195 -6.93 -9.63 -0.47
C ARG A 195 -6.16 -10.07 -1.72
N ILE A 196 -5.10 -10.85 -1.54
CA ILE A 196 -4.31 -11.48 -2.60
C ILE A 196 -4.67 -12.94 -2.61
N LEU A 197 -5.29 -13.41 -3.68
CA LEU A 197 -5.71 -14.79 -3.84
C LEU A 197 -4.70 -15.59 -4.67
N GLY A 198 -4.73 -16.92 -4.50
CA GLY A 198 -3.98 -17.85 -5.34
C GLY A 198 -2.52 -18.08 -4.92
N LEU A 199 -2.09 -17.60 -3.76
CA LEU A 199 -0.77 -17.86 -3.19
C LEU A 199 -0.75 -19.19 -2.39
N ILE A 200 -1.23 -20.27 -2.99
CA ILE A 200 -1.48 -21.55 -2.33
C ILE A 200 -0.22 -22.13 -1.70
N GLU A 201 0.93 -22.04 -2.40
CA GLU A 201 2.22 -22.54 -1.89
C GLU A 201 2.69 -21.74 -0.64
N VAL A 202 2.47 -20.42 -0.63
CA VAL A 202 2.78 -19.56 0.51
C VAL A 202 1.84 -19.86 1.68
N GLU A 203 0.53 -19.95 1.41
CA GLU A 203 -0.47 -20.27 2.43
C GLU A 203 -0.19 -21.64 3.07
N GLN A 204 0.17 -22.64 2.26
CA GLN A 204 0.53 -23.97 2.73
C GLN A 204 1.81 -23.95 3.59
N ALA A 205 2.85 -23.25 3.15
CA ALA A 205 4.11 -23.13 3.89
C ALA A 205 3.93 -22.44 5.26
N ILE A 206 3.09 -21.41 5.33
CA ILE A 206 2.72 -20.78 6.61
C ILE A 206 1.97 -21.77 7.49
N ARG A 207 0.99 -22.49 6.95
CA ARG A 207 0.21 -23.47 7.69
C ARG A 207 1.08 -24.58 8.29
N GLU A 208 2.01 -25.11 7.51
CA GLU A 208 2.97 -26.12 7.96
C GLU A 208 3.87 -25.61 9.10
N ALA A 209 4.22 -24.34 9.12
CA ALA A 209 5.00 -23.75 10.18
C ALA A 209 4.19 -23.50 11.47
N VAL A 210 2.94 -23.09 11.37
CA VAL A 210 2.17 -22.62 12.55
C VAL A 210 1.33 -23.71 13.22
N VAL A 211 0.75 -24.65 12.46
CA VAL A 211 -0.15 -25.67 13.01
C VAL A 211 0.50 -26.52 14.11
N PRO A 212 1.74 -27.05 13.93
CA PRO A 212 2.40 -27.81 14.99
C PRO A 212 2.65 -26.99 16.27
N LEU A 213 2.88 -25.69 16.13
CA LEU A 213 3.11 -24.81 17.28
C LEU A 213 1.80 -24.46 18.03
N PHE A 214 0.68 -24.38 17.31
CA PHE A 214 -0.64 -24.26 17.94
C PHE A 214 -0.99 -25.55 18.70
N GLU A 215 -0.80 -26.70 18.08
CA GLU A 215 -1.08 -28.01 18.71
C GLU A 215 -0.23 -28.26 19.95
N ALA A 216 1.04 -27.82 19.91
CA ALA A 216 1.96 -27.90 21.04
C ALA A 216 1.70 -26.84 22.13
N GLY A 217 0.78 -25.89 21.91
CA GLY A 217 0.50 -24.78 22.82
C GLY A 217 1.63 -23.75 22.93
N VAL A 218 2.59 -23.77 22.01
CA VAL A 218 3.69 -22.80 21.91
C VAL A 218 3.18 -21.49 21.34
N LEU A 219 2.42 -21.54 20.24
CA LEU A 219 1.71 -20.39 19.69
C LEU A 219 0.27 -20.44 20.23
N LYS A 220 -0.10 -19.40 21.01
CA LYS A 220 -1.39 -19.38 21.73
C LYS A 220 -2.40 -18.41 21.13
N GLU A 221 -1.96 -17.49 20.31
CA GLU A 221 -2.78 -16.45 19.73
C GLU A 221 -2.69 -16.44 18.21
N ASN A 222 -3.76 -15.96 17.57
CA ASN A 222 -3.77 -15.68 16.15
C ASN A 222 -2.73 -14.61 15.84
N VAL A 223 -1.98 -14.76 14.75
CA VAL A 223 -0.89 -13.88 14.39
C VAL A 223 -1.08 -13.25 13.01
N VAL A 224 -0.41 -12.12 12.81
CA VAL A 224 -0.28 -11.44 11.53
C VAL A 224 1.19 -11.35 11.21
N PHE A 225 1.60 -11.99 10.12
CA PHE A 225 2.95 -11.85 9.59
C PHE A 225 3.00 -10.65 8.65
N ASP A 226 4.09 -9.89 8.74
CA ASP A 226 4.37 -8.76 7.87
C ASP A 226 5.58 -9.09 7.00
N GLY A 227 5.47 -8.95 5.69
CA GLY A 227 6.51 -9.40 4.77
C GLY A 227 6.38 -8.83 3.37
N GLU A 228 7.27 -9.29 2.51
CA GLU A 228 7.35 -8.89 1.10
C GLU A 228 7.26 -10.12 0.20
N LEU A 229 6.36 -10.10 -0.77
CA LEU A 229 6.26 -11.11 -1.82
C LEU A 229 7.27 -10.82 -2.92
N LEU A 230 8.06 -11.81 -3.29
CA LEU A 230 9.03 -11.76 -4.39
C LEU A 230 9.04 -13.08 -5.17
N VAL A 231 9.52 -13.04 -6.41
CA VAL A 231 9.80 -14.29 -7.17
C VAL A 231 10.80 -15.16 -6.41
N THR A 232 10.59 -16.48 -6.41
CA THR A 232 11.38 -17.43 -5.60
C THR A 232 12.85 -17.48 -6.02
N ASN A 233 13.13 -17.62 -7.33
CA ASN A 233 14.50 -17.64 -7.82
C ASN A 233 14.95 -16.22 -8.17
N ARG A 234 15.72 -15.61 -7.27
CA ARG A 234 16.21 -14.23 -7.41
C ARG A 234 17.67 -14.12 -7.85
N ASN A 235 18.42 -15.24 -7.86
CA ASN A 235 19.84 -15.23 -8.15
C ASN A 235 20.11 -14.70 -9.56
N GLY A 236 20.97 -13.68 -9.65
CA GLY A 236 21.31 -13.04 -10.91
C GLY A 236 20.22 -12.19 -11.55
N ILE A 237 19.06 -12.04 -10.91
CA ILE A 237 17.98 -11.17 -11.39
C ILE A 237 18.07 -9.81 -10.71
N PRO A 238 18.26 -8.69 -11.45
CA PRO A 238 18.27 -7.35 -10.87
C PRO A 238 16.97 -7.05 -10.12
N SER A 239 17.05 -6.28 -9.01
CA SER A 239 15.90 -5.95 -8.12
C SER A 239 14.69 -5.44 -8.92
N LYS A 240 14.90 -4.53 -9.85
CA LYS A 240 13.86 -3.99 -10.73
C LYS A 240 13.12 -5.06 -11.55
N GLU A 241 13.84 -6.04 -12.08
CA GLU A 241 13.25 -7.14 -12.85
C GLU A 241 12.49 -8.09 -11.91
N GLN A 242 13.01 -8.33 -10.69
CA GLN A 242 12.30 -9.07 -9.64
C GLN A 242 10.95 -8.43 -9.33
N TYR A 243 10.91 -7.10 -9.12
CA TYR A 243 9.67 -6.35 -8.89
C TYR A 243 8.67 -6.52 -10.03
N LYS A 244 9.12 -6.34 -11.28
CA LYS A 244 8.24 -6.49 -12.46
C LYS A 244 7.64 -7.90 -12.56
N ARG A 245 8.46 -8.94 -12.39
CA ARG A 245 8.01 -10.33 -12.43
C ARG A 245 7.04 -10.62 -11.28
N THR A 246 7.36 -10.19 -10.08
CA THR A 246 6.50 -10.33 -8.90
C THR A 246 5.15 -9.66 -9.14
N THR A 247 5.16 -8.41 -9.60
CA THR A 247 3.93 -7.64 -9.88
C THR A 247 3.08 -8.33 -10.94
N LYS A 248 3.68 -8.84 -12.01
CA LYS A 248 2.96 -9.56 -13.07
C LYS A 248 2.24 -10.80 -12.54
N ILE A 249 2.87 -11.57 -11.65
CA ILE A 249 2.27 -12.78 -11.06
C ILE A 249 1.23 -12.40 -10.01
N VAL A 250 1.61 -11.59 -9.03
CA VAL A 250 0.77 -11.29 -7.85
C VAL A 250 -0.47 -10.48 -8.23
N SER A 251 -0.35 -9.54 -9.17
CA SER A 251 -1.46 -8.69 -9.62
C SER A 251 -2.35 -9.34 -10.69
N SER A 252 -2.03 -10.53 -11.16
CA SER A 252 -2.85 -11.23 -12.14
C SER A 252 -4.14 -11.74 -11.50
N ASP A 253 -5.27 -11.28 -12.03
CA ASP A 253 -6.60 -11.71 -11.57
C ASP A 253 -7.03 -13.05 -12.18
N ASN A 254 -6.39 -13.46 -13.28
CA ASN A 254 -6.74 -14.68 -14.01
C ASN A 254 -5.98 -15.91 -13.49
N LEU A 255 -4.99 -15.73 -12.61
CA LEU A 255 -4.25 -16.83 -12.02
C LEU A 255 -4.92 -17.27 -10.72
N LEU A 256 -5.62 -18.38 -10.76
CA LEU A 256 -6.15 -19.04 -9.57
C LEU A 256 -5.03 -19.67 -8.72
N HIS A 257 -3.90 -20.01 -9.33
CA HIS A 257 -2.71 -20.54 -8.67
C HIS A 257 -1.48 -19.74 -9.11
N LYS A 258 -0.90 -18.99 -8.18
CA LYS A 258 0.26 -18.14 -8.37
C LYS A 258 1.50 -18.85 -7.83
N THR A 259 2.28 -19.42 -8.73
CA THR A 259 3.49 -20.19 -8.39
C THR A 259 4.75 -19.35 -8.50
N GLY A 260 5.84 -19.84 -7.90
CA GLY A 260 7.16 -19.22 -7.98
C GLY A 260 7.26 -17.91 -7.20
N ILE A 261 6.49 -17.76 -6.12
CA ILE A 261 6.52 -16.62 -5.19
C ILE A 261 7.03 -17.09 -3.84
N THR A 262 7.97 -16.35 -3.27
CA THR A 262 8.42 -16.48 -1.88
C THR A 262 7.87 -15.30 -1.07
N TYR A 263 7.28 -15.59 0.07
CA TYR A 263 6.92 -14.61 1.08
C TYR A 263 8.09 -14.42 2.05
N ASN A 264 8.73 -13.27 1.98
CA ASN A 264 9.88 -12.92 2.80
C ASN A 264 9.37 -12.17 4.04
N VAL A 265 9.24 -12.88 5.15
CA VAL A 265 8.67 -12.38 6.40
C VAL A 265 9.74 -11.64 7.19
N PHE A 266 9.43 -10.47 7.71
CA PHE A 266 10.37 -9.66 8.49
C PHE A 266 9.81 -9.20 9.84
N ASP A 267 8.49 -9.32 10.08
CA ASP A 267 7.88 -9.01 11.38
C ASP A 267 6.65 -9.88 11.66
N VAL A 268 6.24 -9.94 12.93
CA VAL A 268 5.05 -10.67 13.40
C VAL A 268 4.39 -9.92 14.56
N LEU A 269 3.05 -9.92 14.54
CA LEU A 269 2.21 -9.37 15.61
C LEU A 269 1.17 -10.38 16.02
N THR A 270 0.60 -10.23 17.21
CA THR A 270 -0.69 -10.86 17.50
C THR A 270 -1.80 -10.18 16.68
N LYS A 271 -2.86 -10.90 16.39
CA LYS A 271 -4.03 -10.33 15.70
C LYS A 271 -4.72 -9.25 16.55
N SER A 272 -4.66 -9.38 17.88
CA SER A 272 -5.13 -8.35 18.83
C SER A 272 -4.33 -7.06 18.70
N ASP A 273 -3.00 -7.12 18.72
CA ASP A 273 -2.13 -5.94 18.56
C ASP A 273 -2.36 -5.26 17.20
N PHE A 274 -2.47 -6.06 16.14
CA PHE A 274 -2.78 -5.50 14.82
C PHE A 274 -4.13 -4.76 14.80
N SER A 275 -5.14 -5.28 15.49
CA SER A 275 -6.46 -4.65 15.55
C SER A 275 -6.46 -3.34 16.34
N VAL A 276 -5.60 -3.23 17.35
CA VAL A 276 -5.36 -1.99 18.11
C VAL A 276 -4.48 -1.01 17.30
N GLY A 277 -3.68 -1.53 16.37
CA GLY A 277 -2.75 -0.74 15.56
C GLY A 277 -1.37 -0.54 16.17
N GLU A 278 -1.07 -1.22 17.28
CA GLU A 278 0.21 -1.14 17.97
C GLU A 278 0.47 -2.43 18.76
N SER A 279 1.73 -2.85 18.81
CA SER A 279 2.23 -3.92 19.69
C SER A 279 3.30 -3.37 20.61
N GLU A 280 3.16 -3.59 21.91
CA GLU A 280 4.16 -3.18 22.92
C GLU A 280 5.45 -3.99 22.83
N ALA A 281 5.41 -5.19 22.23
CA ALA A 281 6.59 -6.02 22.05
C ALA A 281 7.66 -5.30 21.24
N THR A 282 8.89 -5.35 21.70
CA THR A 282 10.05 -4.77 21.01
C THR A 282 10.35 -5.51 19.71
N TYR A 283 11.09 -4.87 18.80
CA TYR A 283 11.50 -5.53 17.56
C TYR A 283 12.26 -6.85 17.83
N LEU A 284 13.16 -6.89 18.84
CA LEU A 284 13.90 -8.10 19.16
C LEU A 284 13.01 -9.24 19.67
N GLU A 285 11.99 -8.93 20.47
CA GLU A 285 11.03 -9.92 20.95
C GLU A 285 10.20 -10.49 19.80
N ARG A 286 9.68 -9.63 18.93
CA ARG A 286 8.93 -10.04 17.73
C ARG A 286 9.81 -10.83 16.77
N ARG A 287 11.07 -10.43 16.62
CA ARG A 287 12.06 -11.13 15.81
C ARG A 287 12.32 -12.54 16.31
N LYS A 288 12.51 -12.69 17.62
CA LYS A 288 12.69 -14.00 18.27
C LYS A 288 11.48 -14.91 18.06
N ALA A 289 10.28 -14.36 18.22
CA ALA A 289 9.04 -15.09 17.95
C ALA A 289 8.97 -15.56 16.49
N LEU A 290 9.26 -14.67 15.55
CA LEU A 290 9.27 -14.97 14.11
C LEU A 290 10.28 -16.09 13.77
N GLU A 291 11.49 -16.00 14.27
CA GLU A 291 12.54 -17.04 14.08
C GLU A 291 12.11 -18.38 14.68
N THR A 292 11.49 -18.36 15.86
CA THR A 292 10.97 -19.58 16.50
C THR A 292 9.90 -20.24 15.63
N ILE A 293 8.97 -19.46 15.07
CA ILE A 293 7.88 -19.98 14.24
C ILE A 293 8.42 -20.66 12.98
N PHE A 294 9.42 -20.10 12.35
CA PHE A 294 9.96 -20.61 11.07
C PHE A 294 11.26 -21.42 11.20
N THR A 295 11.69 -21.77 12.42
CA THR A 295 12.93 -22.54 12.66
C THR A 295 12.97 -23.85 11.88
N SER A 296 11.84 -24.56 11.80
CA SER A 296 11.74 -25.87 11.14
C SER A 296 11.21 -25.78 9.70
N SER A 297 10.98 -24.58 9.19
CA SER A 297 10.45 -24.40 7.84
C SER A 297 11.56 -24.50 6.78
N ASN A 298 11.45 -25.50 5.91
CA ASN A 298 12.33 -25.66 4.75
C ASN A 298 11.65 -25.31 3.42
N SER A 299 10.48 -24.68 3.47
CA SER A 299 9.73 -24.33 2.27
C SER A 299 10.40 -23.19 1.50
N PRO A 300 10.59 -23.31 0.18
CA PRO A 300 11.06 -22.20 -0.65
C PRO A 300 10.06 -21.04 -0.76
N SER A 301 8.79 -21.28 -0.39
CA SER A 301 7.70 -20.31 -0.52
C SER A 301 7.59 -19.35 0.66
N VAL A 302 8.28 -19.63 1.80
CA VAL A 302 8.36 -18.71 2.95
C VAL A 302 9.79 -18.64 3.46
N ARG A 303 10.26 -17.43 3.74
CA ARG A 303 11.61 -17.19 4.27
C ARG A 303 11.57 -16.05 5.27
N VAL A 304 12.25 -16.19 6.40
CA VAL A 304 12.51 -15.07 7.31
C VAL A 304 13.66 -14.23 6.76
N VAL A 305 13.44 -12.93 6.62
CA VAL A 305 14.48 -11.98 6.16
C VAL A 305 15.60 -11.96 7.22
N PRO A 306 16.87 -12.27 6.89
CA PRO A 306 17.93 -12.29 7.89
C PRO A 306 18.25 -10.90 8.43
N VAL A 307 18.61 -10.82 9.71
CA VAL A 307 19.31 -9.67 10.28
C VAL A 307 20.78 -9.79 9.87
N GLU A 308 21.27 -8.85 9.07
CA GLU A 308 22.64 -8.87 8.56
C GLU A 308 23.64 -8.41 9.60
N GLN A 309 23.28 -7.39 10.39
CA GLN A 309 24.08 -6.82 11.46
C GLN A 309 23.21 -6.19 12.55
N ILE A 310 23.77 -6.11 13.76
CA ILE A 310 23.21 -5.30 14.86
C ILE A 310 24.29 -4.29 15.24
N LEU A 311 23.94 -3.01 15.24
CA LEU A 311 24.83 -1.87 15.45
C LEU A 311 24.28 -0.94 16.51
N SER A 312 25.18 -0.30 17.27
CA SER A 312 24.83 0.74 18.23
C SER A 312 25.62 2.01 17.90
N PHE A 313 24.94 3.15 17.96
CA PHE A 313 25.53 4.43 17.61
C PHE A 313 25.45 5.42 18.76
N THR A 314 26.56 6.06 19.08
CA THR A 314 26.66 7.08 20.13
C THR A 314 26.45 8.49 19.60
N ASP A 315 26.74 8.71 18.31
CA ASP A 315 26.62 10.00 17.65
C ASP A 315 26.16 9.86 16.18
N GLU A 316 25.68 10.97 15.61
CA GLU A 316 25.13 11.01 14.25
C GLU A 316 26.18 10.79 13.16
N THR A 317 27.43 11.26 13.39
CA THR A 317 28.51 11.19 12.39
C THR A 317 28.97 9.75 12.19
N SER A 318 29.21 9.01 13.28
CA SER A 318 29.58 7.60 13.24
C SER A 318 28.45 6.74 12.65
N ALA A 319 27.21 7.01 13.03
CA ALA A 319 26.03 6.36 12.46
C ALA A 319 25.96 6.58 10.94
N HIS A 320 26.08 7.83 10.50
CA HIS A 320 25.98 8.17 9.09
C HIS A 320 27.05 7.47 8.25
N LYS A 321 28.32 7.47 8.71
CA LYS A 321 29.42 6.81 8.03
C LYS A 321 29.15 5.31 7.87
N ALA A 322 28.83 4.61 8.95
CA ALA A 322 28.59 3.16 8.93
C ALA A 322 27.39 2.79 8.03
N ILE A 323 26.30 3.57 8.10
CA ILE A 323 25.09 3.31 7.31
C ILE A 323 25.33 3.55 5.81
N ILE A 324 26.11 4.58 5.44
CA ILE A 324 26.52 4.82 4.04
C ILE A 324 27.35 3.65 3.51
N GLU A 325 28.30 3.15 4.28
CA GLU A 325 29.11 2.00 3.88
C GLU A 325 28.24 0.76 3.64
N LEU A 326 27.31 0.47 4.54
CA LEU A 326 26.39 -0.67 4.43
C LEU A 326 25.46 -0.57 3.22
N VAL A 327 24.84 0.58 2.99
CA VAL A 327 23.94 0.73 1.86
C VAL A 327 24.69 0.74 0.52
N THR A 328 25.93 1.24 0.50
CA THR A 328 26.79 1.18 -0.68
C THR A 328 27.13 -0.26 -1.02
N LYS A 329 27.51 -1.08 -0.01
CA LYS A 329 27.73 -2.50 -0.18
C LYS A 329 26.46 -3.23 -0.67
N ALA A 330 25.32 -2.99 -0.02
CA ALA A 330 24.04 -3.58 -0.43
C ALA A 330 23.72 -3.29 -1.91
N ARG A 331 24.05 -2.09 -2.39
CA ARG A 331 23.89 -1.72 -3.78
C ARG A 331 24.86 -2.48 -4.71
N GLN A 332 26.14 -2.63 -4.32
CA GLN A 332 27.12 -3.43 -5.08
C GLN A 332 26.66 -4.89 -5.20
N ASP A 333 25.98 -5.40 -4.17
CA ASP A 333 25.38 -6.73 -4.15
C ASP A 333 24.03 -6.80 -4.92
N GLY A 334 23.63 -5.74 -5.63
CA GLY A 334 22.39 -5.67 -6.43
C GLY A 334 21.10 -5.54 -5.62
N LYS A 335 21.20 -5.18 -4.33
CA LYS A 335 20.05 -4.93 -3.45
C LYS A 335 19.51 -3.50 -3.62
N GLU A 336 18.23 -3.27 -3.25
CA GLU A 336 17.61 -1.93 -3.31
C GLU A 336 18.15 -0.97 -2.24
N GLY A 337 18.67 -1.50 -1.15
CA GLY A 337 19.14 -0.78 0.01
C GLY A 337 19.02 -1.61 1.27
N ILE A 338 18.96 -0.94 2.42
CA ILE A 338 18.81 -1.55 3.73
C ILE A 338 17.64 -0.94 4.53
N MET A 339 17.15 -1.72 5.49
CA MET A 339 16.21 -1.27 6.52
C MET A 339 16.91 -1.25 7.87
N LEU A 340 16.61 -0.25 8.66
CA LEU A 340 17.13 -0.09 10.02
C LEU A 340 15.94 -0.23 10.98
N ASN A 341 15.96 -1.29 11.79
CA ASN A 341 14.94 -1.58 12.78
C ASN A 341 15.46 -1.21 14.15
N ILE A 342 14.82 -0.28 14.87
CA ILE A 342 15.21 0.08 16.24
C ILE A 342 14.87 -1.10 17.15
N CYS A 343 15.88 -1.69 17.78
CA CYS A 343 15.78 -2.98 18.48
C CYS A 343 14.81 -2.98 19.66
N ASP A 344 14.74 -1.88 20.42
CA ASP A 344 13.89 -1.69 21.58
C ASP A 344 12.53 -1.04 21.27
N ALA A 345 12.21 -0.84 19.98
CA ALA A 345 11.00 -0.12 19.61
C ALA A 345 9.81 -1.05 19.34
N PRO A 346 8.59 -0.56 19.67
CA PRO A 346 7.34 -1.24 19.36
C PRO A 346 7.03 -1.24 17.86
N TYR A 347 6.11 -2.12 17.44
CA TYR A 347 5.48 -2.03 16.12
C TYR A 347 4.29 -1.07 16.19
N VAL A 348 4.19 -0.12 15.28
CA VAL A 348 3.05 0.79 15.18
C VAL A 348 2.54 0.84 13.73
N CYS A 349 1.24 0.67 13.55
CA CYS A 349 0.59 0.61 12.22
C CYS A 349 0.51 1.98 11.53
N LYS A 350 1.57 2.75 11.58
CA LYS A 350 1.71 4.08 10.96
C LYS A 350 3.15 4.34 10.51
N ARG A 351 3.39 5.49 9.90
CA ARG A 351 4.74 5.95 9.60
C ARG A 351 5.47 6.36 10.87
N THR A 352 6.69 5.84 11.06
CA THR A 352 7.44 5.98 12.31
C THR A 352 8.94 5.99 12.06
N ASN A 353 9.68 6.47 13.09
CA ASN A 353 11.14 6.36 13.16
C ASN A 353 11.62 5.04 13.79
N ASN A 354 10.71 4.20 14.26
CA ASN A 354 11.05 2.86 14.78
C ASN A 354 11.61 1.96 13.66
N LEU A 355 11.31 2.32 12.42
CA LEU A 355 11.78 1.69 11.20
C LEU A 355 12.25 2.77 10.23
N LEU A 356 13.49 2.67 9.75
CA LEU A 356 14.03 3.60 8.76
C LEU A 356 14.45 2.85 7.50
N LYS A 357 14.29 3.48 6.35
CA LYS A 357 14.76 2.98 5.06
C LYS A 357 15.93 3.80 4.57
N VAL A 358 16.93 3.11 4.05
CA VAL A 358 18.12 3.74 3.47
C VAL A 358 18.21 3.34 2.00
N LYS A 359 18.14 4.33 1.13
CA LYS A 359 18.35 4.20 -0.32
C LYS A 359 19.41 5.19 -0.73
N VAL A 360 20.27 4.82 -1.66
CA VAL A 360 21.19 5.75 -2.30
C VAL A 360 20.53 6.26 -3.57
N PHE A 361 20.33 7.56 -3.62
CA PHE A 361 19.92 8.24 -4.85
C PHE A 361 21.16 8.56 -5.67
N GLN A 362 20.97 8.63 -6.97
CA GLN A 362 21.92 9.19 -7.91
C GLN A 362 21.46 10.58 -8.28
N ASP A 363 22.39 11.48 -8.53
CA ASP A 363 22.11 12.78 -9.09
C ASP A 363 22.65 12.83 -10.53
N CYS A 364 21.97 13.55 -11.40
CA CYS A 364 22.43 13.89 -12.74
C CYS A 364 22.03 15.33 -13.06
N ASP A 365 22.83 15.98 -13.89
CA ASP A 365 22.52 17.31 -14.39
C ASP A 365 21.93 17.17 -15.79
N LEU A 366 20.67 17.57 -15.97
CA LEU A 366 19.88 17.34 -17.19
C LEU A 366 19.38 18.65 -17.77
N GLN A 367 19.32 18.74 -19.09
CA GLN A 367 18.83 19.91 -19.80
C GLN A 367 17.30 19.94 -19.82
N ILE A 368 16.69 21.09 -19.54
CA ILE A 368 15.27 21.34 -19.70
C ILE A 368 14.96 21.43 -21.21
N VAL A 369 14.05 20.58 -21.68
CA VAL A 369 13.60 20.52 -23.06
C VAL A 369 12.11 20.83 -23.21
N GLY A 370 11.42 21.12 -22.11
CA GLY A 370 10.01 21.53 -22.12
C GLY A 370 9.39 21.66 -20.73
N PHE A 371 8.13 22.04 -20.75
CA PHE A 371 7.32 22.30 -19.56
C PHE A 371 5.95 21.64 -19.73
N GLN A 372 5.51 20.90 -18.73
CA GLN A 372 4.21 20.25 -18.71
C GLN A 372 3.28 20.98 -17.74
N GLN A 373 2.11 21.36 -18.19
CA GLN A 373 1.07 21.95 -17.33
C GLN A 373 0.64 20.96 -16.24
N GLY A 374 0.36 21.47 -15.06
CA GLY A 374 -0.14 20.67 -13.96
C GLY A 374 -1.62 20.32 -14.06
N THR A 375 -2.09 19.56 -13.10
CA THR A 375 -3.50 19.21 -12.93
C THR A 375 -3.95 19.43 -11.48
N GLY A 376 -5.25 19.50 -11.24
CA GLY A 376 -5.79 19.74 -9.90
C GLY A 376 -5.31 21.05 -9.31
N LYS A 377 -4.65 21.05 -8.16
CA LYS A 377 -4.14 22.27 -7.52
C LYS A 377 -3.04 23.00 -8.33
N PHE A 378 -2.45 22.32 -9.32
CA PHE A 378 -1.39 22.86 -10.18
C PHE A 378 -1.87 23.16 -11.60
N ALA A 379 -3.20 23.23 -11.85
CA ALA A 379 -3.78 23.42 -13.19
C ALA A 379 -3.27 24.71 -13.88
N ASP A 380 -2.96 25.76 -13.11
CA ASP A 380 -2.52 27.06 -13.61
C ASP A 380 -1.01 27.28 -13.46
N THR A 381 -0.24 26.21 -13.23
CA THR A 381 1.22 26.29 -13.03
C THR A 381 1.91 25.04 -13.55
N LEU A 382 3.23 24.94 -13.32
CA LEU A 382 4.03 23.80 -13.77
C LEU A 382 3.63 22.51 -13.06
N GLY A 383 3.29 21.47 -13.85
CA GLY A 383 3.14 20.09 -13.38
C GLY A 383 4.47 19.35 -13.31
N ALA A 384 5.26 19.42 -14.40
CA ALA A 384 6.57 18.81 -14.48
C ALA A 384 7.49 19.60 -15.42
N LEU A 385 8.79 19.64 -15.09
CA LEU A 385 9.84 19.95 -16.04
C LEU A 385 10.04 18.73 -16.95
N LEU A 386 10.12 18.94 -18.25
CA LEU A 386 10.52 17.92 -19.21
C LEU A 386 12.01 18.06 -19.43
N VAL A 387 12.77 17.01 -19.15
CA VAL A 387 14.25 17.01 -19.26
C VAL A 387 14.72 15.93 -20.22
N ASP A 388 15.82 16.15 -20.90
CA ASP A 388 16.46 15.14 -21.72
C ASP A 388 17.31 14.19 -20.88
N TYR A 389 16.97 12.91 -20.91
CA TYR A 389 17.79 11.86 -20.33
C TYR A 389 18.25 10.87 -21.39
N LYS A 390 19.48 11.08 -21.87
CA LYS A 390 20.10 10.22 -22.89
C LYS A 390 19.25 10.09 -24.18
N GLY A 391 18.67 11.20 -24.63
CA GLY A 391 17.82 11.27 -25.82
C GLY A 391 16.34 10.93 -25.58
N ASN A 392 15.95 10.65 -24.34
CA ASN A 392 14.55 10.42 -23.98
C ASN A 392 14.02 11.54 -23.07
N VAL A 393 12.80 12.00 -23.33
CA VAL A 393 12.15 13.04 -22.54
C VAL A 393 11.53 12.46 -21.27
N VAL A 394 11.98 12.95 -20.12
CA VAL A 394 11.50 12.50 -18.82
C VAL A 394 10.84 13.66 -18.06
N GLY A 395 9.66 13.41 -17.51
CA GLY A 395 8.94 14.37 -16.67
C GLY A 395 9.44 14.38 -15.22
N VAL A 396 9.86 15.55 -14.73
CA VAL A 396 10.28 15.78 -13.33
C VAL A 396 9.21 16.61 -12.64
N GLY A 397 8.28 15.93 -11.97
CA GLY A 397 7.10 16.55 -11.36
C GLY A 397 7.20 16.79 -9.85
N SER A 398 8.29 16.39 -9.18
CA SER A 398 8.46 16.51 -7.73
C SER A 398 9.75 17.25 -7.36
N GLY A 399 9.82 17.75 -6.10
CA GLY A 399 10.98 18.44 -5.56
C GLY A 399 10.95 19.96 -5.70
N MET A 400 9.96 20.52 -6.39
CA MET A 400 9.78 21.96 -6.56
C MET A 400 8.77 22.50 -5.53
N SER A 401 9.05 23.68 -4.97
CA SER A 401 8.06 24.45 -4.21
C SER A 401 6.98 25.03 -5.13
N ASP A 402 5.87 25.51 -4.54
CA ASP A 402 4.80 26.15 -5.33
C ASP A 402 5.30 27.44 -6.01
N GLU A 403 6.22 28.19 -5.38
CA GLU A 403 6.88 29.37 -5.95
C GLU A 403 7.80 29.00 -7.12
N GLN A 404 8.59 27.93 -6.98
CA GLN A 404 9.45 27.45 -8.07
C GLN A 404 8.63 26.97 -9.27
N ARG A 405 7.49 26.33 -9.03
CA ARG A 405 6.57 25.92 -10.10
C ARG A 405 6.04 27.12 -10.86
N GLN A 406 5.63 28.16 -10.14
CA GLN A 406 5.13 29.39 -10.73
C GLN A 406 6.22 30.11 -11.51
N GLU A 407 7.45 30.17 -10.97
CA GLU A 407 8.62 30.78 -11.63
C GLU A 407 8.93 30.05 -12.95
N PHE A 408 9.08 28.74 -12.94
CA PHE A 408 9.32 27.97 -14.17
C PHE A 408 8.19 28.10 -15.19
N TRP A 409 6.95 28.18 -14.73
CA TRP A 409 5.78 28.29 -15.60
C TRP A 409 5.66 29.64 -16.28
N ASN A 410 5.94 30.72 -15.54
CA ASN A 410 5.81 32.08 -16.06
C ASN A 410 7.01 32.49 -16.93
N HIS A 411 8.18 31.88 -16.75
CA HIS A 411 9.42 32.27 -17.42
C HIS A 411 10.03 31.13 -18.22
N GLN A 412 9.19 30.38 -18.96
CA GLN A 412 9.61 29.19 -19.74
C GLN A 412 10.75 29.50 -20.71
N ASP A 413 10.68 30.62 -21.42
CA ASP A 413 11.71 31.03 -22.40
C ASP A 413 13.08 31.23 -21.72
N THR A 414 13.12 31.75 -20.49
CA THR A 414 14.36 31.97 -19.72
C THR A 414 14.97 30.65 -19.24
N HIS A 415 14.13 29.65 -18.97
CA HIS A 415 14.58 28.40 -18.41
C HIS A 415 14.75 27.28 -19.46
N MET A 416 14.23 27.46 -20.67
CA MET A 416 14.43 26.51 -21.76
C MET A 416 15.92 26.34 -22.05
N GLY A 417 16.38 25.09 -22.14
CA GLY A 417 17.78 24.78 -22.39
C GLY A 417 18.71 24.90 -21.15
N ARG A 418 18.23 25.45 -20.02
CA ARG A 418 18.99 25.46 -18.76
C ARG A 418 19.15 24.05 -18.19
N VAL A 419 20.19 23.86 -17.40
CA VAL A 419 20.48 22.59 -16.74
C VAL A 419 19.95 22.57 -15.32
N VAL A 420 19.32 21.47 -14.93
CA VAL A 420 18.81 21.22 -13.56
C VAL A 420 19.43 19.96 -13.00
N THR A 421 19.75 19.96 -11.72
CA THR A 421 20.12 18.75 -10.98
C THR A 421 18.85 17.98 -10.67
N VAL A 422 18.80 16.75 -11.15
CA VAL A 422 17.72 15.79 -10.89
C VAL A 422 18.25 14.63 -10.07
N GLN A 423 17.68 14.43 -8.90
CA GLN A 423 17.94 13.26 -8.09
C GLN A 423 16.97 12.14 -8.52
N TYR A 424 17.48 10.93 -8.71
CA TYR A 424 16.68 9.77 -9.11
C TYR A 424 17.11 8.50 -8.40
N PHE A 425 16.23 7.51 -8.37
CA PHE A 425 16.51 6.27 -7.67
C PHE A 425 17.38 5.32 -8.51
N GLU A 426 16.99 5.10 -9.77
CA GLU A 426 17.68 4.17 -10.69
C GLU A 426 17.38 4.48 -12.15
N GLU A 427 18.27 4.09 -13.03
CA GLU A 427 18.02 4.06 -14.47
C GLU A 427 17.03 2.94 -14.81
N THR A 428 16.09 3.21 -15.70
CA THR A 428 15.09 2.27 -16.16
C THR A 428 14.93 2.39 -17.68
N ASN A 429 14.10 1.55 -18.28
CA ASN A 429 13.62 1.74 -19.63
C ASN A 429 12.12 2.04 -19.57
N ASP A 430 11.65 2.91 -20.45
CA ASP A 430 10.22 3.15 -20.67
C ASP A 430 9.55 1.98 -21.43
N ALA A 431 8.28 2.14 -21.80
CA ALA A 431 7.53 1.12 -22.53
C ALA A 431 8.10 0.83 -23.92
N ASP A 432 8.75 1.81 -24.55
CA ASP A 432 9.33 1.74 -25.87
C ASP A 432 10.81 1.28 -25.84
N GLY A 433 11.36 1.02 -24.65
CA GLY A 433 12.73 0.55 -24.45
C GLY A 433 13.78 1.66 -24.33
N ASN A 434 13.40 2.93 -24.36
CA ASN A 434 14.33 4.05 -24.22
C ASN A 434 14.79 4.19 -22.76
N LYS A 435 16.00 4.74 -22.58
CA LYS A 435 16.53 5.01 -21.23
C LYS A 435 15.68 6.06 -20.51
N SER A 436 15.35 5.78 -19.24
CA SER A 436 14.58 6.66 -18.39
C SER A 436 15.08 6.57 -16.94
N ILE A 437 14.58 7.43 -16.06
CA ILE A 437 14.93 7.46 -14.64
C ILE A 437 13.68 7.29 -13.77
N ARG A 438 13.83 6.52 -12.68
CA ARG A 438 12.74 6.21 -11.77
C ARG A 438 12.69 7.21 -10.63
N PHE A 439 11.49 7.75 -10.34
CA PHE A 439 11.23 8.73 -9.29
C PHE A 439 12.13 9.97 -9.36
N PRO A 440 12.17 10.69 -10.50
CA PRO A 440 12.96 11.89 -10.61
C PRO A 440 12.42 13.00 -9.71
N VAL A 441 13.35 13.69 -9.01
CA VAL A 441 13.07 14.78 -8.08
C VAL A 441 13.97 15.94 -8.43
N PHE A 442 13.40 17.10 -8.71
CA PHE A 442 14.15 18.34 -8.89
C PHE A 442 14.89 18.72 -7.59
N LYS A 443 16.15 19.12 -7.72
CA LYS A 443 16.98 19.58 -6.59
C LYS A 443 17.29 21.06 -6.71
N GLU A 444 17.85 21.46 -7.84
CA GLU A 444 18.25 22.85 -8.06
C GLU A 444 18.37 23.17 -9.56
N LEU A 445 18.22 24.45 -9.88
CA LEU A 445 18.60 25.01 -11.17
C LEU A 445 20.10 25.35 -11.15
N ARG A 446 20.84 24.85 -12.14
CA ARG A 446 22.28 25.06 -12.21
C ARG A 446 22.59 26.44 -12.79
N GLU A 447 23.82 26.91 -12.54
CA GLU A 447 24.37 28.09 -13.14
C GLU A 447 24.35 28.04 -14.69
N GLU A 448 24.38 29.19 -15.33
CA GLU A 448 24.49 29.25 -16.80
C GLU A 448 25.80 28.63 -17.29
N GLY A 449 25.73 27.91 -18.43
CA GLY A 449 26.88 27.23 -19.02
C GLY A 449 27.22 25.87 -18.38
N LYS A 450 26.47 25.41 -17.38
CA LYS A 450 26.63 24.04 -16.86
C LYS A 450 26.28 23.02 -17.93
N GLU A 451 27.17 22.05 -18.14
CA GLU A 451 26.95 20.96 -19.08
C GLU A 451 26.16 19.80 -18.42
N VAL A 452 25.44 19.05 -19.27
CA VAL A 452 24.74 17.82 -18.88
C VAL A 452 25.76 16.80 -18.37
N SER A 453 25.45 16.15 -17.25
CA SER A 453 26.29 15.09 -16.70
C SER A 453 25.44 13.93 -16.16
N TYR A 454 25.91 12.71 -16.45
CA TYR A 454 25.31 11.46 -15.98
C TYR A 454 26.29 10.80 -15.02
N ASN A 455 25.89 10.60 -13.77
CA ASN A 455 26.70 9.89 -12.76
C ASN A 455 26.43 8.40 -12.78
#